data_b37705218e91c3c5ab5cd5194b62bc9a
#
_entry.id   b37705218e91c3c5ab5cd5194b62bc9a
#
_cell.length_a   1.000
_cell.length_b   1.000
_cell.length_c   1.000
_cell.angle_alpha   90.00
_cell.angle_beta   90.00
_cell.angle_gamma   90.00
#
_symmetry.space_group_name_H-M   'P 1'
#
loop_
_entity.id
_entity.type
_entity.pdbx_description
1 polymer ?
#
loop_
_entity_poly.entity_id
_entity_poly.type
_entity_poly.pdbx_seq_one_letter_code
_entity_poly.pdbx_strand_id
1 'polypeptide(L)'
;MNVLVERYQRRKYVNQEDAPLLYYIRQKSGNVRVMDVETMATAIESKSSLTAGDVKHTIEAFVEQLRLSLTQGDKVKIDGLGTFHITLSSEGAEKEKDCTVRNIRRVNVRFVADKALQLVNTS
;
A
#
# COMPACT_ATOMS: atom_id res chain seq x y z
N MET A 1 -12.99 -5.69 -15.34
CA MET A 1 -12.33 -6.05 -14.06
C MET A 1 -12.67 -7.48 -13.71
N ASN A 2 -11.67 -8.33 -13.49
CA ASN A 2 -11.86 -9.77 -13.26
C ASN A 2 -11.62 -10.13 -11.79
N VAL A 3 -12.35 -9.47 -10.91
CA VAL A 3 -12.22 -9.69 -9.47
C VAL A 3 -13.36 -10.58 -9.00
N LEU A 4 -13.02 -11.70 -8.40
CA LEU A 4 -14.00 -12.57 -7.75
C LEU A 4 -14.39 -11.97 -6.40
N VAL A 5 -15.68 -11.88 -6.16
CA VAL A 5 -16.19 -11.24 -4.95
C VAL A 5 -17.05 -12.19 -4.15
N GLU A 6 -17.18 -11.91 -2.86
CA GLU A 6 -18.07 -12.63 -1.98
C GLU A 6 -18.82 -11.66 -1.08
N ARG A 7 -20.00 -12.08 -0.63
CA ARG A 7 -20.78 -11.32 0.34
C ARG A 7 -20.38 -11.74 1.75
N TYR A 8 -20.44 -10.78 2.67
CA TYR A 8 -20.23 -11.06 4.09
C TYR A 8 -21.10 -10.11 4.91
N GLN A 9 -21.39 -10.50 6.13
CA GLN A 9 -22.16 -9.66 7.05
C GLN A 9 -21.23 -9.01 8.06
N ARG A 10 -21.53 -7.79 8.41
CA ARG A 10 -20.94 -7.11 9.56
C ARG A 10 -21.91 -6.06 10.07
N ARG A 11 -21.70 -5.64 11.32
CA ARG A 11 -22.49 -4.57 11.90
C ARG A 11 -22.13 -3.24 11.23
N LYS A 12 -23.14 -2.39 11.04
CA LYS A 12 -22.96 -1.07 10.42
C LYS A 12 -21.93 -0.24 11.19
N TYR A 13 -21.94 -0.35 12.54
CA TYR A 13 -20.97 0.32 13.41
C TYR A 13 -20.23 -0.74 14.21
N VAL A 14 -18.91 -0.80 14.06
CA VAL A 14 -18.07 -1.89 14.61
C VAL A 14 -18.16 -2.00 16.14
N ASN A 15 -18.34 -0.87 16.82
CA ASN A 15 -18.34 -0.82 18.29
C ASN A 15 -19.73 -0.81 18.93
N GLN A 16 -20.78 -1.08 18.16
CA GLN A 16 -22.15 -1.09 18.68
C GLN A 16 -22.80 -2.44 18.43
N GLU A 17 -23.07 -3.17 19.50
CA GLU A 17 -23.70 -4.48 19.41
C GLU A 17 -25.13 -4.41 18.84
N ASP A 18 -25.80 -3.27 19.02
CA ASP A 18 -27.16 -3.06 18.56
C ASP A 18 -27.26 -2.60 17.11
N ALA A 19 -26.12 -2.33 16.46
CA ALA A 19 -26.13 -1.89 15.07
C ALA A 19 -26.65 -2.99 14.15
N PRO A 20 -27.43 -2.64 13.11
CA PRO A 20 -27.95 -3.64 12.20
C PRO A 20 -26.84 -4.37 11.46
N LEU A 21 -27.04 -5.66 11.21
CA LEU A 21 -26.16 -6.45 10.38
C LEU A 21 -26.48 -6.15 8.91
N LEU A 22 -25.45 -5.77 8.17
CA LEU A 22 -25.60 -5.48 6.75
C LEU A 22 -24.70 -6.42 5.94
N TYR A 23 -25.07 -6.62 4.69
CA TYR A 23 -24.25 -7.36 3.75
C TYR A 23 -23.34 -6.39 3.00
N TYR A 24 -22.11 -6.81 2.82
CA TYR A 24 -21.10 -6.06 2.06
C TYR A 24 -20.42 -7.01 1.09
N ILE A 25 -19.71 -6.44 0.14
CA ILE A 25 -18.96 -7.20 -0.84
C ILE A 25 -17.46 -6.97 -0.59
N ARG A 26 -16.69 -8.06 -0.67
CA ARG A 26 -15.23 -8.01 -0.60
C ARG A 26 -14.65 -8.97 -1.63
N GLN A 27 -13.37 -8.81 -1.92
CA GLN A 27 -12.68 -9.74 -2.78
C GLN A 27 -12.66 -11.12 -2.13
N LYS A 28 -12.99 -12.16 -2.92
CA LYS A 28 -12.99 -13.54 -2.42
C LYS A 28 -11.55 -13.96 -2.13
N SER A 29 -11.32 -14.47 -0.91
CA SER A 29 -10.01 -14.98 -0.52
C SER A 29 -9.77 -16.37 -1.11
N GLY A 30 -8.50 -16.78 -1.19
CA GLY A 30 -8.11 -18.12 -1.63
C GLY A 30 -7.77 -18.25 -3.11
N ASN A 31 -8.25 -17.33 -3.96
CA ASN A 31 -7.99 -17.36 -5.40
C ASN A 31 -7.21 -16.14 -5.87
N VAL A 32 -6.53 -15.46 -4.96
CA VAL A 32 -5.76 -14.26 -5.28
C VAL A 32 -4.35 -14.68 -5.69
N ARG A 33 -3.98 -14.35 -6.93
CA ARG A 33 -2.64 -14.62 -7.42
C ARG A 33 -1.69 -13.51 -7.00
N VAL A 34 -0.51 -13.89 -6.52
CA VAL A 34 0.54 -12.93 -6.19
C VAL A 34 1.45 -12.80 -7.41
N MET A 35 1.56 -11.59 -7.96
CA MET A 35 2.48 -11.27 -9.04
C MET A 35 3.78 -10.78 -8.43
N ASP A 36 4.82 -11.61 -8.46
CA ASP A 36 6.13 -11.20 -7.94
C ASP A 36 6.91 -10.39 -8.98
N VAL A 37 8.09 -9.92 -8.59
CA VAL A 37 8.93 -9.08 -9.44
C VAL A 37 9.32 -9.82 -10.72
N GLU A 38 9.62 -11.11 -10.64
CA GLU A 38 10.04 -11.88 -11.81
C GLU A 38 8.90 -12.03 -12.81
N THR A 39 7.70 -12.31 -12.34
CA THR A 39 6.51 -12.41 -13.19
C THR A 39 6.20 -11.06 -13.84
N MET A 40 6.27 -9.98 -13.07
CA MET A 40 6.08 -8.63 -13.59
C MET A 40 7.13 -8.28 -14.63
N ALA A 41 8.40 -8.60 -14.37
CA ALA A 41 9.49 -8.31 -15.28
C ALA A 41 9.32 -9.04 -16.60
N THR A 42 8.90 -10.30 -16.57
CA THR A 42 8.63 -11.08 -17.78
C THR A 42 7.49 -10.47 -18.60
N ALA A 43 6.43 -10.01 -17.93
CA ALA A 43 5.31 -9.37 -18.61
C ALA A 43 5.73 -8.05 -19.26
N ILE A 44 6.59 -7.28 -18.60
CA ILE A 44 7.09 -6.00 -19.14
C ILE A 44 8.03 -6.26 -20.32
N GLU A 45 8.89 -7.29 -20.24
CA GLU A 45 9.77 -7.67 -21.33
C GLU A 45 8.99 -7.93 -22.62
N SER A 46 7.85 -8.61 -22.52
CA SER A 46 7.02 -8.93 -23.67
C SER A 46 6.41 -7.71 -24.35
N LYS A 47 6.39 -6.55 -23.68
CA LYS A 47 5.76 -5.32 -24.15
C LYS A 47 6.74 -4.17 -24.37
N SER A 48 8.03 -4.41 -24.21
CA SER A 48 9.04 -3.34 -24.27
C SER A 48 10.33 -3.88 -24.89
N SER A 49 11.29 -2.98 -25.08
CA SER A 49 12.63 -3.34 -25.55
C SER A 49 13.56 -3.75 -24.41
N LEU A 50 13.09 -3.73 -23.16
CA LEU A 50 13.89 -4.08 -22.00
C LEU A 50 13.87 -5.60 -21.79
N THR A 51 14.99 -6.16 -21.30
CA THR A 51 15.04 -7.56 -20.87
C THR A 51 14.40 -7.69 -19.48
N ALA A 52 13.93 -8.88 -19.14
CA ALA A 52 13.40 -9.14 -17.81
C ALA A 52 14.43 -8.86 -16.72
N GLY A 53 15.72 -9.16 -16.99
CA GLY A 53 16.81 -8.85 -16.06
C GLY A 53 16.97 -7.36 -15.82
N ASP A 54 16.91 -6.55 -16.88
CA ASP A 54 17.00 -5.10 -16.76
C ASP A 54 15.85 -4.53 -15.93
N VAL A 55 14.65 -5.03 -16.17
CA VAL A 55 13.46 -4.61 -15.43
C VAL A 55 13.59 -4.96 -13.95
N LYS A 56 14.01 -6.19 -13.65
CA LYS A 56 14.19 -6.65 -12.28
C LYS A 56 15.21 -5.80 -11.55
N HIS A 57 16.37 -5.54 -12.16
CA HIS A 57 17.41 -4.70 -11.57
C HIS A 57 16.93 -3.28 -11.32
N THR A 58 16.15 -2.72 -12.25
CA THR A 58 15.60 -1.38 -12.11
C THR A 58 14.63 -1.31 -10.93
N ILE A 59 13.76 -2.30 -10.78
CA ILE A 59 12.81 -2.35 -9.66
C ILE A 59 13.58 -2.47 -8.34
N GLU A 60 14.59 -3.34 -8.27
CA GLU A 60 15.38 -3.51 -7.06
C GLU A 60 16.11 -2.22 -6.67
N ALA A 61 16.70 -1.52 -7.66
CA ALA A 61 17.35 -0.25 -7.45
C ALA A 61 16.37 0.83 -6.98
N PHE A 62 15.17 0.82 -7.55
CA PHE A 62 14.10 1.73 -7.14
C PHE A 62 13.70 1.50 -5.68
N VAL A 63 13.51 0.26 -5.28
CA VAL A 63 13.14 -0.07 -3.89
C VAL A 63 14.23 0.40 -2.92
N GLU A 64 15.50 0.20 -3.26
CA GLU A 64 16.60 0.65 -2.42
C GLU A 64 16.63 2.18 -2.29
N GLN A 65 16.44 2.90 -3.39
CA GLN A 65 16.41 4.36 -3.38
C GLN A 65 15.17 4.88 -2.62
N LEU A 66 14.03 4.21 -2.75
CA LEU A 66 12.83 4.54 -2.01
C LEU A 66 13.08 4.44 -0.51
N ARG A 67 13.71 3.35 -0.07
CA ARG A 67 14.04 3.13 1.33
C ARG A 67 14.94 4.23 1.86
N LEU A 68 15.97 4.60 1.10
CA LEU A 68 16.91 5.65 1.49
C LEU A 68 16.20 7.00 1.62
N SER A 69 15.37 7.35 0.65
CA SER A 69 14.65 8.63 0.68
C SER A 69 13.67 8.72 1.85
N LEU A 70 12.93 7.65 2.11
CA LEU A 70 11.99 7.62 3.24
C LEU A 70 12.74 7.69 4.58
N THR A 71 13.90 7.08 4.68
CA THR A 71 14.73 7.14 5.88
C THR A 71 15.18 8.57 6.19
N GLN A 72 15.33 9.39 5.16
CA GLN A 72 15.68 10.81 5.31
C GLN A 72 14.46 11.70 5.59
N GLY A 73 13.27 11.11 5.64
CA GLY A 73 12.04 11.85 5.90
C GLY A 73 11.41 12.45 4.65
N ASP A 74 11.92 12.13 3.47
CA ASP A 74 11.37 12.64 2.22
C ASP A 74 10.07 11.92 1.85
N LYS A 75 9.24 12.61 1.10
CA LYS A 75 8.13 11.97 0.39
C LYS A 75 8.62 11.58 -0.99
N VAL A 76 8.18 10.43 -1.47
CA VAL A 76 8.55 9.97 -2.83
C VAL A 76 7.28 9.90 -3.66
N LYS A 77 7.18 10.77 -4.65
CA LYS A 77 6.03 10.82 -5.54
C LYS A 77 6.41 10.24 -6.90
N ILE A 78 5.59 9.34 -7.40
CA ILE A 78 5.73 8.76 -8.73
C ILE A 78 4.44 9.03 -9.48
N ASP A 79 4.54 9.79 -10.55
CA ASP A 79 3.37 10.13 -11.36
C ASP A 79 2.75 8.86 -11.93
N GLY A 80 1.44 8.75 -11.81
CA GLY A 80 0.71 7.57 -12.25
C GLY A 80 0.65 6.45 -11.23
N LEU A 81 1.48 6.48 -10.19
CA LEU A 81 1.48 5.47 -9.13
C LEU A 81 0.92 6.03 -7.83
N GLY A 82 1.60 7.00 -7.25
CA GLY A 82 1.19 7.58 -5.98
C GLY A 82 2.36 8.13 -5.21
N THR A 83 2.13 8.40 -3.93
CA THR A 83 3.11 9.02 -3.05
C THR A 83 3.35 8.15 -1.83
N PHE A 84 4.60 7.87 -1.56
CA PHE A 84 5.05 7.19 -0.33
C PHE A 84 5.51 8.23 0.67
N HIS A 85 5.14 8.03 1.92
CA HIS A 85 5.61 8.88 3.01
C HIS A 85 5.63 8.07 4.30
N ILE A 86 6.26 8.62 5.33
CA ILE A 86 6.28 7.98 6.64
C ILE A 86 5.35 8.70 7.61
N THR A 87 4.86 7.95 8.58
CA THR A 87 4.18 8.49 9.74
C THR A 87 4.81 7.91 10.98
N LEU A 88 4.73 8.65 12.08
CA LEU A 88 5.30 8.24 13.35
C LEU A 88 4.18 7.95 14.34
N SER A 89 4.31 6.86 15.08
CA SER A 89 3.47 6.57 16.23
C SER A 89 4.32 6.75 17.49
N SER A 90 3.80 7.47 18.46
CA SER A 90 4.55 7.73 19.68
C SER A 90 3.69 7.54 20.92
N GLU A 91 4.35 7.35 22.05
CA GLU A 91 3.70 7.41 23.34
C GLU A 91 3.42 8.88 23.69
N GLY A 92 2.29 9.11 24.37
CA GLY A 92 2.00 10.44 24.87
C GLY A 92 2.85 10.79 26.08
N ALA A 93 3.01 12.09 26.33
CA ALA A 93 3.64 12.60 27.53
C ALA A 93 2.76 13.72 28.08
N GLU A 94 2.66 13.82 29.41
CA GLU A 94 1.85 14.85 30.05
C GLU A 94 2.47 16.24 29.88
N LYS A 95 3.81 16.32 29.84
CA LYS A 95 4.52 17.58 29.67
C LYS A 95 5.24 17.60 28.33
N GLU A 96 5.23 18.76 27.70
CA GLU A 96 5.88 18.94 26.39
C GLU A 96 7.36 18.55 26.44
N LYS A 97 8.07 18.95 27.49
CA LYS A 97 9.51 18.66 27.64
C LYS A 97 9.84 17.18 27.74
N ASP A 98 8.86 16.36 28.16
CA ASP A 98 9.04 14.93 28.33
C ASP A 98 8.70 14.16 27.04
N CYS A 99 8.15 14.84 26.04
CA CYS A 99 7.85 14.28 24.75
C CYS A 99 9.08 14.42 23.84
N THR A 100 9.81 13.33 23.66
CA THR A 100 11.07 13.33 22.92
C THR A 100 11.03 12.21 21.86
N VAL A 101 12.07 12.16 21.02
CA VAL A 101 12.21 11.11 20.01
C VAL A 101 12.20 9.70 20.62
N ARG A 102 12.52 9.57 21.89
CA ARG A 102 12.47 8.29 22.58
C ARG A 102 11.05 7.76 22.75
N ASN A 103 10.05 8.63 22.61
CA ASN A 103 8.64 8.24 22.68
C ASN A 103 8.15 7.60 21.39
N ILE A 104 8.94 7.64 20.32
CA ILE A 104 8.57 7.05 19.04
C ILE A 104 8.54 5.54 19.17
N ARG A 105 7.39 4.93 18.87
CA ARG A 105 7.24 3.47 18.91
C ARG A 105 7.38 2.83 17.55
N ARG A 106 6.89 3.52 16.50
CA ARG A 106 6.88 2.98 15.14
C ARG A 106 7.11 4.07 14.13
N VAL A 107 7.78 3.67 13.06
CA VAL A 107 7.83 4.43 11.82
C VAL A 107 7.06 3.60 10.81
N ASN A 108 5.98 4.15 10.28
CA ASN A 108 5.12 3.45 9.32
C ASN A 108 5.34 4.02 7.94
N VAL A 109 5.36 3.16 6.93
CA VAL A 109 5.34 3.58 5.53
C VAL A 109 3.89 3.62 5.08
N ARG A 110 3.47 4.76 4.53
CA ARG A 110 2.14 4.95 3.99
C ARG A 110 2.22 5.21 2.50
N PHE A 111 1.21 4.75 1.79
CA PHE A 111 1.10 4.94 0.36
C PHE A 111 -0.26 5.54 0.04
N VAL A 112 -0.26 6.63 -0.73
CA VAL A 112 -1.49 7.27 -1.23
C VAL A 112 -1.49 7.13 -2.74
N ALA A 113 -2.46 6.39 -3.28
CA ALA A 113 -2.55 6.15 -4.71
C ALA A 113 -2.88 7.43 -5.48
N ASP A 114 -2.22 7.61 -6.62
CA ASP A 114 -2.56 8.67 -7.56
C ASP A 114 -3.92 8.37 -8.21
N LYS A 115 -4.60 9.41 -8.67
CA LYS A 115 -5.86 9.25 -9.39
C LYS A 115 -5.72 8.33 -10.59
N ALA A 116 -4.58 8.39 -11.29
CA ALA A 116 -4.32 7.54 -12.44
C ALA A 116 -4.26 6.04 -12.09
N LEU A 117 -3.99 5.71 -10.82
CA LEU A 117 -3.96 4.33 -10.36
C LEU A 117 -5.30 3.85 -9.83
N GLN A 118 -6.27 4.75 -9.65
CA GLN A 118 -7.57 4.34 -9.14
C GLN A 118 -8.30 3.49 -10.15
N LEU A 119 -8.74 2.31 -9.70
CA LEU A 119 -9.43 1.36 -10.56
C LEU A 119 -10.91 1.70 -10.57
N VAL A 120 -11.49 1.65 -11.77
CA VAL A 120 -12.91 1.93 -11.97
C VAL A 120 -13.63 0.61 -12.24
N ASN A 121 -14.77 0.41 -11.58
CA ASN A 121 -15.60 -0.73 -11.86
C ASN A 121 -16.32 -0.50 -13.20
N THR A 122 -15.92 -1.26 -14.22
CA THR A 122 -16.43 -1.14 -15.58
C THR A 122 -17.45 -2.20 -15.95
N SER A 123 -17.80 -3.07 -15.03
CA SER A 123 -18.76 -4.14 -15.27
C SER A 123 -20.21 -3.65 -15.31
#